data_c36e74c5eb391d093d80864c5f546114
#
_entry.id   c36e74c5eb391d093d80864c5f546114
#
_cell.length_a   1.000
_cell.length_b   1.000
_cell.length_c   1.000
_cell.angle_alpha   90.00
_cell.angle_beta   90.00
_cell.angle_gamma   90.00
#
_symmetry.space_group_name_H-M   'P 1'
#
loop_
_entity.id
_entity.type
_entity.pdbx_description
1 polymer ?
#
loop_
_entity_poly.entity_id
_entity_poly.type
_entity_poly.pdbx_seq_one_letter_code
_entity_poly.pdbx_strand_id
1 'polypeptide(L)'
;MVEEGFLFAVKLKKHTGLDIAFNLFNTTNYTDAELNSALDIVLDSDFDIIGFADTHGHLDLNIDIERYEKKLKRIKATGKKTCFHLHNHTGKAYMNYIKCLNSPLVDFCDTSVMSLGKGAGNLKLEDVLDDDKSLLLNEFIHKYYESLFKKTVSPYFMVTGRYGITDHYATQARKLSVPMNKFVKFCSTVKGLDRDNFDGKLFENYL
;
A
#
# COMPACT_ATOMS: atom_id res chain seq x y z
N MET A 1 -17.27 13.16 3.53
CA MET A 1 -16.43 12.03 4.03
C MET A 1 -14.94 12.38 4.11
N VAL A 2 -14.26 12.82 3.02
CA VAL A 2 -12.81 13.15 3.10
C VAL A 2 -12.59 14.37 4.00
N GLU A 3 -13.36 15.42 3.83
CA GLU A 3 -13.29 16.65 4.61
C GLU A 3 -13.58 16.44 6.11
N GLU A 4 -14.54 15.61 6.44
CA GLU A 4 -14.85 15.21 7.82
C GLU A 4 -13.71 14.44 8.47
N GLY A 5 -13.06 13.54 7.71
CA GLY A 5 -11.87 12.80 8.16
C GLY A 5 -10.70 13.73 8.46
N PHE A 6 -10.46 14.73 7.62
CA PHE A 6 -9.45 15.76 7.85
C PHE A 6 -9.72 16.56 9.14
N LEU A 7 -10.93 17.04 9.30
CA LEU A 7 -11.33 17.79 10.50
C LEU A 7 -11.23 16.94 11.77
N PHE A 8 -11.58 15.66 11.68
CA PHE A 8 -11.42 14.74 12.80
C PHE A 8 -9.94 14.52 13.18
N ALA A 9 -9.08 14.29 12.20
CA ALA A 9 -7.65 14.10 12.41
C ALA A 9 -7.00 15.32 13.07
N VAL A 10 -7.32 16.55 12.61
CA VAL A 10 -6.84 17.79 13.21
C VAL A 10 -7.32 17.95 14.65
N LYS A 11 -8.59 17.62 14.94
CA LYS A 11 -9.12 17.65 16.32
C LYS A 11 -8.41 16.63 17.21
N LEU A 12 -8.17 15.41 16.70
CA LEU A 12 -7.48 14.35 17.43
C LEU A 12 -6.06 14.79 17.77
N LYS A 13 -5.31 15.33 16.83
CA LYS A 13 -3.96 15.89 17.07
C LYS A 13 -3.96 16.95 18.16
N LYS A 14 -4.86 17.92 18.08
CA LYS A 14 -4.98 18.98 19.10
C LYS A 14 -5.28 18.45 20.49
N HIS A 15 -6.05 17.36 20.57
CA HIS A 15 -6.43 16.75 21.85
C HIS A 15 -5.36 15.84 22.42
N THR A 16 -4.63 15.10 21.58
CA THR A 16 -3.68 14.05 22.02
C THR A 16 -2.22 14.48 21.97
N GLY A 17 -1.88 15.47 21.15
CA GLY A 17 -0.49 15.85 20.86
C GLY A 17 0.28 14.83 20.01
N LEU A 18 -0.40 13.81 19.47
CA LEU A 18 0.24 12.77 18.65
C LEU A 18 0.51 13.27 17.23
N ASP A 19 1.61 12.79 16.64
CA ASP A 19 1.85 12.95 15.20
C ASP A 19 0.77 12.21 14.41
N ILE A 20 0.26 12.85 13.35
CA ILE A 20 -0.74 12.26 12.47
C ILE A 20 -0.17 12.04 11.07
N ALA A 21 -0.29 10.79 10.60
CA ALA A 21 0.09 10.42 9.26
C ALA A 21 -1.10 10.47 8.29
N PHE A 22 -0.84 10.94 7.08
CA PHE A 22 -1.76 10.84 5.95
C PHE A 22 -1.12 10.05 4.81
N ASN A 23 -1.76 8.95 4.41
CA ASN A 23 -1.32 8.13 3.29
C ASN A 23 -2.12 8.47 2.02
N LEU A 24 -1.42 8.92 0.98
CA LEU A 24 -1.97 9.01 -0.38
C LEU A 24 -2.11 7.60 -0.93
N PHE A 25 -3.35 7.17 -1.17
CA PHE A 25 -3.63 5.84 -1.70
C PHE A 25 -3.39 5.77 -3.20
N ASN A 26 -3.10 4.55 -3.69
CA ASN A 26 -3.08 4.22 -5.10
C ASN A 26 -2.08 5.05 -5.94
N THR A 27 -1.00 5.47 -5.32
CA THR A 27 -0.07 6.43 -5.91
C THR A 27 0.63 5.93 -7.17
N THR A 28 0.68 4.63 -7.39
CA THR A 28 1.24 4.01 -8.60
C THR A 28 0.36 4.21 -9.85
N ASN A 29 -0.94 4.44 -9.67
CA ASN A 29 -1.89 4.64 -10.75
C ASN A 29 -2.10 6.11 -11.13
N TYR A 30 -1.64 7.05 -10.32
CA TYR A 30 -1.71 8.47 -10.62
C TYR A 30 -0.72 8.85 -11.72
N THR A 31 -1.13 9.74 -12.61
CA THR A 31 -0.18 10.51 -13.41
C THR A 31 0.66 11.41 -12.50
N ASP A 32 1.76 11.90 -13.02
CA ASP A 32 2.64 12.80 -12.23
C ASP A 32 1.92 14.11 -11.86
N ALA A 33 1.06 14.61 -12.74
CA ALA A 33 0.25 15.82 -12.49
C ALA A 33 -0.78 15.58 -11.37
N GLU A 34 -1.52 14.48 -11.42
CA GLU A 34 -2.51 14.12 -10.39
C GLU A 34 -1.86 13.92 -9.02
N LEU A 35 -0.71 13.22 -8.98
CA LEU A 35 0.00 13.01 -7.71
C LEU A 35 0.56 14.32 -7.15
N ASN A 36 1.03 15.24 -8.00
CA ASN A 36 1.45 16.57 -7.57
C ASN A 36 0.27 17.38 -7.03
N SER A 37 -0.88 17.37 -7.71
CA SER A 37 -2.08 18.08 -7.24
C SER A 37 -2.59 17.55 -5.91
N ALA A 38 -2.60 16.21 -5.73
CA ALA A 38 -2.96 15.60 -4.46
C ALA A 38 -1.97 15.96 -3.35
N LEU A 39 -0.68 16.02 -3.70
CA LEU A 39 0.36 16.40 -2.75
C LEU A 39 0.23 17.87 -2.33
N ASP A 40 -0.08 18.79 -3.24
CA ASP A 40 -0.29 20.21 -2.92
C ASP A 40 -1.33 20.40 -1.81
N ILE A 41 -2.45 19.65 -1.89
CA ILE A 41 -3.51 19.70 -0.87
C ILE A 41 -3.01 19.24 0.50
N VAL A 42 -2.24 18.15 0.57
CA VAL A 42 -1.78 17.60 1.88
C VAL A 42 -0.57 18.34 2.44
N LEU A 43 0.22 19.02 1.61
CA LEU A 43 1.34 19.82 2.11
C LEU A 43 0.87 21.03 2.93
N ASP A 44 -0.29 21.61 2.60
CA ASP A 44 -0.90 22.73 3.33
C ASP A 44 -1.67 22.28 4.57
N SER A 45 -1.74 20.97 4.83
CA SER A 45 -2.48 20.42 5.98
C SER A 45 -1.66 20.39 7.27
N ASP A 46 -2.34 20.13 8.41
CA ASP A 46 -1.73 19.94 9.73
C ASP A 46 -1.16 18.52 9.95
N PHE A 47 -1.06 17.69 8.92
CA PHE A 47 -0.45 16.35 9.04
C PHE A 47 1.07 16.45 9.22
N ASP A 48 1.62 15.57 10.04
CA ASP A 48 3.06 15.53 10.36
C ASP A 48 3.83 14.61 9.43
N ILE A 49 3.16 13.56 8.96
CA ILE A 49 3.76 12.51 8.13
C ILE A 49 2.92 12.37 6.87
N ILE A 50 3.55 12.44 5.71
CA ILE A 50 2.90 12.19 4.42
C ILE A 50 3.46 10.91 3.83
N GLY A 51 2.56 9.97 3.58
CA GLY A 51 2.88 8.65 3.05
C GLY A 51 2.39 8.44 1.62
N PHE A 52 3.10 7.57 0.90
CA PHE A 52 2.71 7.04 -0.40
C PHE A 52 2.34 5.56 -0.24
N ALA A 53 1.07 5.23 -0.52
CA ALA A 53 0.62 3.85 -0.43
C ALA A 53 0.64 3.15 -1.80
N ASP A 54 1.32 2.02 -1.83
CA ASP A 54 1.32 1.05 -2.92
C ASP A 54 0.10 0.13 -2.81
N THR A 55 -1.08 0.72 -2.93
CA THR A 55 -2.37 0.07 -2.62
C THR A 55 -2.58 -1.27 -3.33
N HIS A 56 -2.03 -1.42 -4.52
CA HIS A 56 -2.18 -2.63 -5.33
C HIS A 56 -0.91 -3.50 -5.41
N GLY A 57 0.13 -3.15 -4.65
CA GLY A 57 1.39 -3.88 -4.63
C GLY A 57 2.10 -3.89 -6.00
N HIS A 58 1.97 -2.80 -6.75
CA HIS A 58 2.49 -2.65 -8.11
C HIS A 58 3.80 -1.84 -8.16
N LEU A 59 4.12 -1.11 -7.11
CA LEU A 59 5.28 -0.23 -7.01
C LEU A 59 6.58 -1.01 -7.27
N ASP A 60 7.46 -0.41 -8.07
CA ASP A 60 8.83 -0.84 -8.26
C ASP A 60 9.79 0.34 -8.14
N LEU A 61 10.32 0.56 -6.95
CA LEU A 61 11.25 1.68 -6.70
C LEU A 61 12.58 1.56 -7.43
N ASN A 62 12.90 0.43 -8.07
CA ASN A 62 14.04 0.38 -8.98
C ASN A 62 13.79 1.16 -10.28
N ILE A 63 12.53 1.34 -10.65
CA ILE A 63 12.12 2.06 -11.86
C ILE A 63 11.57 3.44 -11.49
N ASP A 64 10.76 3.52 -10.44
CA ASP A 64 9.95 4.70 -10.10
C ASP A 64 10.64 5.67 -9.14
N ILE A 65 11.86 5.37 -8.66
CA ILE A 65 12.51 6.11 -7.58
C ILE A 65 12.61 7.62 -7.86
N GLU A 66 13.01 8.00 -9.06
CA GLU A 66 13.19 9.43 -9.43
C GLU A 66 11.86 10.21 -9.34
N ARG A 67 10.76 9.56 -9.71
CA ARG A 67 9.41 10.12 -9.62
C ARG A 67 9.04 10.44 -8.18
N TYR A 68 9.33 9.53 -7.25
CA TYR A 68 9.04 9.72 -5.83
C TYR A 68 10.03 10.66 -5.14
N GLU A 69 11.30 10.63 -5.48
CA GLU A 69 12.32 11.52 -4.89
C GLU A 69 11.95 13.00 -5.01
N LYS A 70 11.46 13.44 -6.18
CA LYS A 70 11.01 14.83 -6.38
C LYS A 70 9.92 15.21 -5.38
N LYS A 71 8.99 14.30 -5.10
CA LYS A 71 7.86 14.50 -4.18
C LYS A 71 8.30 14.43 -2.73
N LEU A 72 9.17 13.50 -2.40
CA LEU A 72 9.77 13.38 -1.06
C LEU A 72 10.53 14.65 -0.70
N LYS A 73 11.33 15.22 -1.62
CA LYS A 73 12.02 16.51 -1.42
C LYS A 73 11.05 17.65 -1.14
N ARG A 74 9.91 17.70 -1.83
CA ARG A 74 8.86 18.69 -1.57
C ARG A 74 8.26 18.53 -0.16
N ILE A 75 7.98 17.30 0.28
CA ILE A 75 7.48 17.03 1.63
C ILE A 75 8.51 17.47 2.67
N LYS A 76 9.76 17.06 2.51
CA LYS A 76 10.85 17.40 3.44
C LYS A 76 11.08 18.91 3.55
N ALA A 77 10.90 19.66 2.46
CA ALA A 77 11.04 21.12 2.45
C ALA A 77 9.99 21.84 3.33
N THR A 78 8.86 21.19 3.66
CA THR A 78 7.86 21.71 4.60
C THR A 78 8.11 21.32 6.06
N GLY A 79 9.19 20.58 6.34
CA GLY A 79 9.49 20.04 7.67
C GLY A 79 8.72 18.78 8.04
N LYS A 80 7.83 18.29 7.17
CA LYS A 80 7.07 17.06 7.40
C LYS A 80 7.94 15.82 7.19
N LYS A 81 7.53 14.72 7.82
CA LYS A 81 8.15 13.40 7.65
C LYS A 81 7.51 12.65 6.47
N THR A 82 8.22 11.66 5.96
CA THR A 82 7.80 10.88 4.79
C THR A 82 7.64 9.41 5.16
N CYS A 83 6.69 8.72 4.50
CA CYS A 83 6.42 7.32 4.72
C CYS A 83 6.12 6.59 3.41
N PHE A 84 6.41 5.29 3.37
CA PHE A 84 5.85 4.36 2.38
C PHE A 84 5.03 3.29 3.06
N HIS A 85 3.85 3.02 2.51
CA HIS A 85 3.00 1.89 2.86
C HIS A 85 3.04 0.86 1.73
N LEU A 86 3.85 -0.18 1.92
CA LEU A 86 4.21 -1.14 0.87
C LEU A 86 3.35 -2.41 0.94
N HIS A 87 2.66 -2.74 -0.16
CA HIS A 87 1.97 -4.00 -0.33
C HIS A 87 2.83 -5.04 -1.08
N ASN A 88 2.58 -6.32 -0.83
CA ASN A 88 3.42 -7.41 -1.31
C ASN A 88 2.78 -8.29 -2.41
N HIS A 89 1.85 -7.74 -3.20
CA HIS A 89 1.15 -8.49 -4.24
C HIS A 89 2.10 -9.06 -5.30
N THR A 90 3.13 -8.32 -5.65
CA THR A 90 4.14 -8.74 -6.64
C THR A 90 5.42 -9.29 -6.01
N GLY A 91 5.46 -9.44 -4.67
CA GLY A 91 6.66 -9.90 -3.96
C GLY A 91 7.77 -8.85 -3.84
N LYS A 92 7.50 -7.58 -4.17
CA LYS A 92 8.51 -6.51 -4.22
C LYS A 92 8.60 -5.66 -2.95
N ALA A 93 7.71 -5.86 -1.97
CA ALA A 93 7.65 -5.00 -0.78
C ALA A 93 8.99 -4.90 -0.05
N TYR A 94 9.70 -6.01 0.15
CA TYR A 94 11.00 -6.02 0.80
C TYR A 94 12.08 -5.30 -0.04
N MET A 95 12.11 -5.50 -1.35
CA MET A 95 13.06 -4.80 -2.23
C MET A 95 12.81 -3.29 -2.25
N ASN A 96 11.55 -2.87 -2.26
CA ASN A 96 11.17 -1.47 -2.12
C ASN A 96 11.58 -0.91 -0.75
N TYR A 97 11.42 -1.68 0.32
CA TYR A 97 11.89 -1.30 1.67
C TYR A 97 13.40 -1.05 1.69
N ILE A 98 14.21 -1.93 1.09
CA ILE A 98 15.67 -1.72 1.00
C ILE A 98 16.00 -0.42 0.26
N LYS A 99 15.26 -0.05 -0.77
CA LYS A 99 15.40 1.25 -1.45
C LYS A 99 15.04 2.42 -0.52
N CYS A 100 13.95 2.30 0.23
CA CYS A 100 13.57 3.30 1.22
C CYS A 100 14.62 3.46 2.32
N LEU A 101 15.13 2.36 2.86
CA LEU A 101 16.14 2.36 3.92
C LEU A 101 17.44 3.08 3.49
N ASN A 102 17.81 2.97 2.22
CA ASN A 102 19.00 3.62 1.66
C ASN A 102 18.73 5.07 1.18
N SER A 103 17.53 5.60 1.34
CA SER A 103 17.16 6.95 0.95
C SER A 103 17.08 7.88 2.17
N PRO A 104 17.88 8.95 2.24
CA PRO A 104 17.77 9.93 3.34
C PRO A 104 16.46 10.74 3.28
N LEU A 105 15.67 10.55 2.26
CA LEU A 105 14.39 11.23 2.07
C LEU A 105 13.21 10.45 2.66
N VAL A 106 13.39 9.21 3.11
CA VAL A 106 12.34 8.36 3.69
C VAL A 106 12.57 8.20 5.19
N ASP A 107 11.58 8.58 5.99
CA ASP A 107 11.67 8.49 7.45
C ASP A 107 11.05 7.17 7.98
N PHE A 108 10.01 6.66 7.31
CA PHE A 108 9.27 5.48 7.77
C PHE A 108 8.85 4.56 6.63
N CYS A 109 8.72 3.27 6.96
CA CYS A 109 7.98 2.31 6.16
C CYS A 109 7.00 1.55 7.06
N ASP A 110 5.72 1.51 6.65
CA ASP A 110 4.71 0.75 7.37
C ASP A 110 4.92 -0.75 7.18
N THR A 111 4.76 -1.50 8.26
CA THR A 111 4.88 -2.96 8.25
C THR A 111 3.72 -3.61 9.00
N SER A 112 3.54 -4.90 8.80
CA SER A 112 2.60 -5.67 9.60
C SER A 112 3.13 -7.07 9.91
N VAL A 113 2.76 -7.57 11.10
CA VAL A 113 3.11 -8.93 11.53
C VAL A 113 2.50 -9.94 10.55
N MET A 114 3.29 -10.93 10.13
CA MET A 114 2.89 -11.96 9.18
C MET A 114 2.29 -11.39 7.88
N SER A 115 2.75 -10.20 7.48
CA SER A 115 2.21 -9.53 6.29
C SER A 115 0.69 -9.31 6.33
N LEU A 116 0.10 -9.21 7.53
CA LEU A 116 -1.34 -8.96 7.69
C LEU A 116 -1.73 -7.67 6.98
N GLY A 117 -2.67 -7.77 6.05
CA GLY A 117 -3.11 -6.64 5.25
C GLY A 117 -4.05 -7.09 4.13
N LYS A 118 -4.50 -6.14 3.34
CA LYS A 118 -5.37 -6.37 2.19
C LYS A 118 -4.64 -7.21 1.12
N GLY A 119 -5.35 -8.05 0.41
CA GLY A 119 -4.82 -8.83 -0.70
C GLY A 119 -3.70 -9.79 -0.31
N ALA A 120 -2.54 -9.68 -0.93
CA ALA A 120 -1.35 -10.47 -0.61
C ALA A 120 -0.65 -10.01 0.67
N GLY A 121 -1.11 -8.91 1.26
CA GLY A 121 -0.57 -8.36 2.50
C GLY A 121 0.44 -7.24 2.30
N ASN A 122 0.91 -6.72 3.42
CA ASN A 122 1.84 -5.60 3.50
C ASN A 122 3.29 -6.08 3.54
N LEU A 123 4.24 -5.14 3.59
CA LEU A 123 5.61 -5.41 4.00
C LEU A 123 5.61 -6.16 5.34
N LYS A 124 6.32 -7.27 5.38
CA LYS A 124 6.32 -8.15 6.53
C LYS A 124 7.27 -7.64 7.60
N LEU A 125 6.79 -7.50 8.84
CA LEU A 125 7.57 -6.96 9.95
C LEU A 125 8.78 -7.84 10.27
N GLU A 126 8.62 -9.15 10.21
CA GLU A 126 9.66 -10.14 10.50
C GLU A 126 10.86 -10.06 9.55
N ASP A 127 10.63 -9.56 8.33
CA ASP A 127 11.69 -9.44 7.32
C ASP A 127 12.55 -8.17 7.53
N VAL A 128 12.12 -7.24 8.39
CA VAL A 128 12.77 -5.92 8.58
C VAL A 128 13.28 -5.67 10.00
N LEU A 129 12.97 -6.55 10.95
CA LEU A 129 13.47 -6.45 12.32
C LEU A 129 14.89 -7.01 12.45
N ASP A 130 15.63 -6.49 13.43
CA ASP A 130 16.86 -7.11 13.91
C ASP A 130 16.58 -8.47 14.61
N ASP A 131 17.63 -9.28 14.78
CA ASP A 131 17.51 -10.65 15.30
C ASP A 131 16.86 -10.71 16.69
N ASP A 132 17.22 -9.80 17.60
CA ASP A 132 16.71 -9.81 18.97
C ASP A 132 15.21 -9.52 19.02
N LYS A 133 14.75 -8.50 18.29
CA LYS A 133 13.32 -8.17 18.20
C LYS A 133 12.55 -9.22 17.42
N SER A 134 13.19 -9.83 16.41
CA SER A 134 12.61 -10.91 15.62
C SER A 134 12.29 -12.13 16.49
N LEU A 135 13.15 -12.46 17.46
CA LEU A 135 12.92 -13.59 18.37
C LEU A 135 11.64 -13.40 19.20
N LEU A 136 11.48 -12.25 19.85
CA LEU A 136 10.28 -11.92 20.63
C LEU A 136 9.01 -11.93 19.77
N LEU A 137 9.10 -11.42 18.54
CA LEU A 137 7.99 -11.43 17.60
C LEU A 137 7.62 -12.85 17.18
N ASN A 138 8.61 -13.73 16.94
CA ASN A 138 8.37 -15.12 16.57
C ASN A 138 7.68 -15.92 17.69
N GLU A 139 8.02 -15.66 18.95
CA GLU A 139 7.30 -16.24 20.10
C GLU A 139 5.83 -15.80 20.14
N PHE A 140 5.57 -14.51 19.91
CA PHE A 140 4.22 -13.98 19.80
C PHE A 140 3.46 -14.62 18.64
N ILE A 141 4.07 -14.70 17.46
CA ILE A 141 3.46 -15.33 16.27
C ILE A 141 3.14 -16.79 16.56
N HIS A 142 4.09 -17.56 17.11
CA HIS A 142 3.88 -18.97 17.45
C HIS A 142 2.67 -19.15 18.37
N LYS A 143 2.56 -18.32 19.40
CA LYS A 143 1.46 -18.38 20.37
C LYS A 143 0.09 -18.08 19.76
N TYR A 144 0.02 -17.15 18.79
CA TYR A 144 -1.26 -16.65 18.28
C TYR A 144 -1.53 -17.02 16.81
N TYR A 145 -0.66 -17.83 16.19
CA TYR A 145 -0.72 -18.12 14.75
C TYR A 145 -2.09 -18.58 14.28
N GLU A 146 -2.64 -19.61 14.91
CA GLU A 146 -3.93 -20.20 14.49
C GLU A 146 -5.11 -19.23 14.64
N SER A 147 -5.07 -18.36 15.63
CA SER A 147 -6.17 -17.44 15.94
C SER A 147 -6.13 -16.14 15.14
N LEU A 148 -4.93 -15.63 14.81
CA LEU A 148 -4.79 -14.30 14.23
C LEU A 148 -4.18 -14.30 12.82
N PHE A 149 -3.27 -15.23 12.51
CA PHE A 149 -2.40 -15.10 11.35
C PHE A 149 -2.66 -16.11 10.22
N LYS A 150 -3.56 -17.06 10.41
CA LYS A 150 -3.89 -18.06 9.39
C LYS A 150 -4.50 -17.41 8.14
N LYS A 151 -3.65 -16.96 7.23
CA LYS A 151 -4.03 -16.35 5.97
C LYS A 151 -3.46 -17.14 4.79
N THR A 152 -4.34 -17.51 3.86
CA THR A 152 -3.91 -18.16 2.62
C THR A 152 -3.67 -17.09 1.54
N VAL A 153 -2.43 -16.92 1.13
CA VAL A 153 -2.09 -16.09 -0.04
C VAL A 153 -2.57 -16.83 -1.30
N SER A 154 -3.22 -16.10 -2.19
CA SER A 154 -3.74 -16.65 -3.45
C SER A 154 -3.02 -16.07 -4.65
N PRO A 155 -2.67 -16.88 -5.69
CA PRO A 155 -2.07 -16.39 -6.92
C PRO A 155 -2.88 -15.30 -7.64
N TYR A 156 -4.19 -15.25 -7.42
CA TYR A 156 -5.04 -14.19 -7.97
C TYR A 156 -4.59 -12.78 -7.54
N PHE A 157 -4.11 -12.62 -6.30
CA PHE A 157 -3.60 -11.32 -5.82
C PHE A 157 -2.31 -10.90 -6.53
N MET A 158 -1.45 -11.86 -6.89
CA MET A 158 -0.24 -11.57 -7.68
C MET A 158 -0.61 -11.03 -9.07
N VAL A 159 -1.68 -11.57 -9.68
CA VAL A 159 -2.17 -11.09 -10.97
C VAL A 159 -2.68 -9.67 -10.87
N THR A 160 -3.56 -9.35 -9.91
CA THR A 160 -4.06 -7.98 -9.75
C THR A 160 -2.93 -6.99 -9.47
N GLY A 161 -1.95 -7.37 -8.63
CA GLY A 161 -0.75 -6.56 -8.40
C GLY A 161 0.06 -6.32 -9.67
N ARG A 162 0.27 -7.34 -10.50
CA ARG A 162 0.99 -7.20 -11.78
C ARG A 162 0.34 -6.18 -12.73
N TYR A 163 -0.99 -6.12 -12.74
CA TYR A 163 -1.74 -5.19 -13.58
C TYR A 163 -2.09 -3.87 -12.88
N GLY A 164 -1.74 -3.71 -11.59
CA GLY A 164 -2.03 -2.51 -10.80
C GLY A 164 -3.53 -2.24 -10.69
N ILE A 165 -4.34 -3.27 -10.44
CA ILE A 165 -5.79 -3.18 -10.31
C ILE A 165 -6.25 -3.64 -8.93
N THR A 166 -7.45 -3.19 -8.54
CA THR A 166 -8.01 -3.52 -7.22
C THR A 166 -8.08 -5.03 -6.98
N ASP A 167 -7.69 -5.46 -5.79
CA ASP A 167 -7.70 -6.85 -5.35
C ASP A 167 -9.12 -7.44 -5.12
N HIS A 168 -10.16 -6.61 -5.21
CA HIS A 168 -11.54 -7.07 -5.20
C HIS A 168 -11.82 -8.02 -6.37
N TYR A 169 -11.23 -7.80 -7.54
CA TYR A 169 -11.31 -8.75 -8.66
C TYR A 169 -10.66 -10.09 -8.32
N ALA A 170 -9.50 -10.08 -7.66
CA ALA A 170 -8.84 -11.31 -7.20
C ALA A 170 -9.71 -12.07 -6.17
N THR A 171 -10.33 -11.35 -5.25
CA THR A 171 -11.22 -11.90 -4.24
C THR A 171 -12.42 -12.60 -4.88
N GLN A 172 -13.06 -11.95 -5.85
CA GLN A 172 -14.20 -12.53 -6.56
C GLN A 172 -13.79 -13.70 -7.48
N ALA A 173 -12.69 -13.55 -8.22
CA ALA A 173 -12.17 -14.63 -9.07
C ALA A 173 -11.86 -15.90 -8.27
N ARG A 174 -11.25 -15.75 -7.10
CA ARG A 174 -11.00 -16.85 -6.17
C ARG A 174 -12.30 -17.48 -5.67
N LYS A 175 -13.27 -16.67 -5.25
CA LYS A 175 -14.57 -17.13 -4.77
C LYS A 175 -15.33 -17.93 -5.83
N LEU A 176 -15.26 -17.49 -7.07
CA LEU A 176 -15.93 -18.11 -8.22
C LEU A 176 -15.07 -19.19 -8.89
N SER A 177 -13.87 -19.47 -8.38
CA SER A 177 -12.91 -20.43 -8.96
C SER A 177 -12.65 -20.20 -10.45
N VAL A 178 -12.53 -18.92 -10.86
CA VAL A 178 -12.27 -18.53 -12.25
C VAL A 178 -10.94 -19.14 -12.71
N PRO A 179 -10.87 -19.79 -13.88
CA PRO A 179 -9.62 -20.30 -14.42
C PRO A 179 -8.56 -19.19 -14.53
N MET A 180 -7.33 -19.47 -14.11
CA MET A 180 -6.26 -18.46 -14.01
C MET A 180 -5.98 -17.77 -15.34
N ASN A 181 -5.96 -18.52 -16.46
CA ASN A 181 -5.75 -17.97 -17.80
C ASN A 181 -6.85 -16.97 -18.20
N LYS A 182 -8.11 -17.25 -17.82
CA LYS A 182 -9.24 -16.36 -18.05
C LYS A 182 -9.12 -15.10 -17.20
N PHE A 183 -8.74 -15.25 -15.94
CA PHE A 183 -8.55 -14.13 -15.03
C PHE A 183 -7.40 -13.21 -15.47
N VAL A 184 -6.26 -13.76 -15.86
CA VAL A 184 -5.13 -12.98 -16.41
C VAL A 184 -5.57 -12.16 -17.63
N LYS A 185 -6.32 -12.80 -18.56
CA LYS A 185 -6.84 -12.12 -19.74
C LYS A 185 -7.81 -11.00 -19.37
N PHE A 186 -8.73 -11.23 -18.42
CA PHE A 186 -9.59 -10.17 -17.87
C PHE A 186 -8.77 -9.01 -17.34
N CYS A 187 -7.84 -9.26 -16.42
CA CYS A 187 -7.04 -8.21 -15.78
C CYS A 187 -6.27 -7.35 -16.79
N SER A 188 -5.85 -7.93 -17.91
CA SER A 188 -5.18 -7.19 -18.99
C SER A 188 -6.09 -6.20 -19.74
N THR A 189 -7.40 -6.34 -19.62
CA THR A 189 -8.39 -5.47 -20.27
C THR A 189 -8.90 -4.34 -19.40
N VAL A 190 -8.74 -4.43 -18.08
CA VAL A 190 -9.23 -3.43 -17.12
C VAL A 190 -8.47 -2.12 -17.29
N LYS A 191 -9.20 -1.00 -17.42
CA LYS A 191 -8.64 0.34 -17.68
C LYS A 191 -9.37 1.43 -16.90
N GLY A 192 -8.76 2.61 -16.85
CA GLY A 192 -9.38 3.79 -16.25
C GLY A 192 -9.75 3.58 -14.78
N LEU A 193 -10.89 4.10 -14.37
CA LEU A 193 -11.39 4.04 -13.00
C LEU A 193 -11.69 2.62 -12.51
N ASP A 194 -11.92 1.66 -13.41
CA ASP A 194 -12.17 0.26 -13.06
C ASP A 194 -10.91 -0.44 -12.53
N ARG A 195 -9.73 0.15 -12.71
CA ARG A 195 -8.50 -0.33 -12.08
C ARG A 195 -8.55 -0.18 -10.55
N ASP A 196 -9.15 0.90 -10.08
CA ASP A 196 -9.17 1.27 -8.67
C ASP A 196 -10.47 0.86 -7.99
N ASN A 197 -11.56 0.83 -8.77
CA ASN A 197 -12.89 0.50 -8.31
C ASN A 197 -13.33 -0.85 -8.90
N PHE A 198 -13.89 -1.70 -8.05
CA PHE A 198 -14.45 -2.98 -8.50
C PHE A 198 -15.78 -2.76 -9.22
N ASP A 199 -15.85 -3.11 -10.50
CA ASP A 199 -17.10 -3.23 -11.25
C ASP A 199 -17.49 -4.70 -11.39
N GLY A 200 -18.50 -5.11 -10.62
CA GLY A 200 -19.02 -6.48 -10.65
C GLY A 200 -19.66 -6.85 -11.99
N LYS A 201 -20.33 -5.90 -12.66
CA LYS A 201 -20.95 -6.13 -13.96
C LYS A 201 -19.91 -6.32 -15.07
N LEU A 202 -18.86 -5.48 -15.06
CA LEU A 202 -17.72 -5.63 -15.96
C LEU A 202 -17.10 -7.03 -15.81
N PHE A 203 -16.93 -7.48 -14.55
CA PHE A 203 -16.34 -8.77 -14.26
C PHE A 203 -17.24 -9.94 -14.68
N GLU A 204 -18.52 -9.91 -14.34
CA GLU A 204 -19.51 -10.93 -14.69
C GLU A 204 -19.70 -11.08 -16.21
N ASN A 205 -19.75 -9.96 -16.94
CA ASN A 205 -19.89 -9.97 -18.39
C ASN A 205 -18.69 -10.58 -19.12
N TYR A 206 -17.54 -10.63 -18.44
CA TYR A 206 -16.32 -11.22 -19.00
C TYR A 206 -16.23 -12.73 -18.74
N LEU A 207 -16.88 -13.24 -17.70
CA LEU A 207 -16.84 -14.66 -17.30
C LEU A 207 -17.73 -15.54 -18.18
#